data_b56b47bc849418997cfad55f1cd4528e
#
_entry.id   b56b47bc849418997cfad55f1cd4528e
#
_cell.length_a   1.000
_cell.length_b   1.000
_cell.length_c   1.000
_cell.angle_alpha   90.00
_cell.angle_beta   90.00
_cell.angle_gamma   90.00
#
_symmetry.space_group_name_H-M   'P 1'
#
loop_
_entity.id
_entity.type
_entity.pdbx_description
1 polymer ?
#
loop_
_entity_poly.entity_id
_entity_poly.type
_entity_poly.pdbx_seq_one_letter_code
_entity_poly.pdbx_strand_id
1 'polypeptide(L)'
;GEKAHNDRCGVFVDRLYDDMLPNDYWIADGHTIDVISKADDGTEKRHRLTLSAFMDARSGIYVGWVVTDNPCSDATLLALRKAILRYGIPKNIYVDNGREYLNTDIGGLGHRTKKRTKDQSPLPTPILARLGIQMTNALPRNGQAKIIERAFKDFTFLSKLFDTYT
;
A
#
# COMPACT_ATOMS: atom_id res chain seq x y z
N GLY A 1 2.39 -25.50 13.55
CA GLY A 1 3.41 -24.49 13.82
C GLY A 1 2.80 -23.24 14.44
N GLU A 2 3.61 -22.35 14.96
CA GLU A 2 3.20 -21.14 15.69
C GLU A 2 2.23 -20.24 14.91
N LYS A 3 2.40 -20.13 13.58
CA LYS A 3 1.49 -19.42 12.68
C LYS A 3 0.08 -20.04 12.70
N ALA A 4 -0.02 -21.36 12.60
CA ALA A 4 -1.32 -22.06 12.60
C ALA A 4 -2.02 -22.00 13.97
N HIS A 5 -1.24 -21.88 15.08
CA HIS A 5 -1.77 -21.67 16.41
C HIS A 5 -2.34 -20.25 16.56
N ASN A 6 -1.58 -19.25 16.13
CA ASN A 6 -2.02 -17.85 16.16
C ASN A 6 -3.24 -17.60 15.26
N ASP A 7 -3.35 -18.29 14.11
CA ASP A 7 -4.51 -18.21 13.22
C ASP A 7 -5.78 -18.83 13.83
N ARG A 8 -5.65 -19.76 14.78
CA ARG A 8 -6.79 -20.45 15.42
C ARG A 8 -7.15 -19.92 16.80
N CYS A 9 -6.16 -19.46 17.55
CA CYS A 9 -6.30 -19.11 18.96
C CYS A 9 -5.85 -17.68 19.28
N GLY A 10 -5.41 -16.91 18.27
CA GLY A 10 -4.98 -15.53 18.45
C GLY A 10 -6.17 -14.64 18.80
N VAL A 11 -5.97 -13.76 19.78
CA VAL A 11 -6.93 -12.70 20.08
C VAL A 11 -6.97 -11.74 18.89
N PHE A 12 -8.09 -11.70 18.17
CA PHE A 12 -8.31 -10.71 17.13
C PHE A 12 -8.53 -9.35 17.78
N VAL A 13 -7.60 -8.45 17.59
CA VAL A 13 -7.80 -7.05 17.93
C VAL A 13 -8.47 -6.39 16.72
N ASP A 14 -9.79 -6.24 16.76
CA ASP A 14 -10.47 -5.38 15.83
C ASP A 14 -10.03 -3.94 16.08
N ARG A 15 -9.41 -3.32 15.09
CA ARG A 15 -9.12 -1.89 15.14
C ARG A 15 -10.42 -1.15 14.88
N LEU A 16 -10.94 -0.52 15.92
CA LEU A 16 -12.09 0.37 15.81
C LEU A 16 -11.59 1.72 15.29
N TYR A 17 -12.07 2.10 14.13
CA TYR A 17 -11.78 3.40 13.52
C TYR A 17 -12.92 4.41 13.74
N ASP A 18 -13.85 4.10 14.64
CA ASP A 18 -15.07 4.86 14.85
C ASP A 18 -14.82 6.25 15.44
N ASP A 19 -13.78 6.39 16.25
CA ASP A 19 -13.39 7.66 16.87
C ASP A 19 -12.50 8.53 15.97
N MET A 20 -12.20 8.07 14.75
CA MET A 20 -11.36 8.80 13.81
C MET A 20 -12.21 9.69 12.89
N LEU A 21 -11.60 10.76 12.42
CA LEU A 21 -12.16 11.59 11.36
C LEU A 21 -11.62 11.15 9.99
N PRO A 22 -12.34 11.44 8.90
CA PRO A 22 -11.78 11.31 7.56
C PRO A 22 -10.42 12.02 7.44
N ASN A 23 -9.46 11.41 6.75
CA ASN A 23 -8.07 11.88 6.62
C ASN A 23 -7.21 11.81 7.90
N ASP A 24 -7.68 11.25 9.01
CA ASP A 24 -6.81 10.98 10.15
C ASP A 24 -5.81 9.87 9.84
N TYR A 25 -6.29 8.80 9.18
CA TYR A 25 -5.44 7.66 8.79
C TYR A 25 -5.82 7.17 7.39
N TRP A 26 -4.83 7.07 6.53
CA TRP A 26 -4.92 6.29 5.30
C TRP A 26 -4.15 4.99 5.44
N ILE A 27 -4.69 3.91 4.92
CA ILE A 27 -4.07 2.60 4.87
C ILE A 27 -3.63 2.35 3.45
N ALA A 28 -2.36 1.98 3.25
CA ALA A 28 -1.82 1.64 1.94
C ALA A 28 -1.52 0.16 1.84
N ASP A 29 -1.83 -0.43 0.70
CA ASP A 29 -1.52 -1.82 0.39
C ASP A 29 -1.49 -2.07 -1.11
N GLY A 30 -0.84 -3.20 -1.49
CA GLY A 30 -0.79 -3.69 -2.85
C GLY A 30 -1.60 -4.97 -3.03
N HIS A 31 -2.29 -5.09 -4.15
CA HIS A 31 -3.06 -6.28 -4.50
C HIS A 31 -2.75 -6.74 -5.92
N THR A 32 -2.43 -8.02 -6.09
CA THR A 32 -2.30 -8.62 -7.42
C THR A 32 -3.69 -8.91 -7.97
N ILE A 33 -4.01 -8.34 -9.11
CA ILE A 33 -5.33 -8.51 -9.76
C ILE A 33 -5.39 -9.90 -10.39
N ASP A 34 -6.44 -10.66 -10.08
CA ASP A 34 -6.64 -12.02 -10.59
C ASP A 34 -7.22 -12.04 -12.02
N VAL A 35 -6.62 -11.25 -12.89
CA VAL A 35 -6.92 -11.18 -14.32
C VAL A 35 -5.61 -11.20 -15.08
N ILE A 36 -5.52 -12.05 -16.10
CA ILE A 36 -4.37 -12.06 -16.98
C ILE A 36 -4.56 -10.99 -18.04
N SER A 37 -3.61 -10.08 -18.15
CA SER A 37 -3.53 -9.10 -19.24
C SER A 37 -2.35 -9.40 -20.17
N LYS A 38 -2.43 -8.89 -21.40
CA LYS A 38 -1.31 -8.89 -22.33
C LYS A 38 -0.49 -7.62 -22.13
N ALA A 39 0.83 -7.72 -22.31
CA ALA A 39 1.69 -6.55 -22.36
C ALA A 39 1.35 -5.68 -23.58
N ASP A 40 1.37 -4.37 -23.42
CA ASP A 40 1.08 -3.40 -24.50
C ASP A 40 2.33 -3.09 -25.38
N ASP A 41 3.39 -3.87 -25.19
CA ASP A 41 4.69 -3.73 -25.87
C ASP A 41 4.78 -4.53 -27.18
N GLY A 42 3.66 -5.08 -27.66
CA GLY A 42 3.59 -5.94 -28.84
C GLY A 42 4.07 -7.37 -28.61
N THR A 43 4.43 -7.74 -27.39
CA THR A 43 4.75 -9.11 -27.04
C THR A 43 3.49 -9.89 -26.63
N GLU A 44 3.46 -11.20 -26.88
CA GLU A 44 2.40 -12.11 -26.40
C GLU A 44 2.55 -12.45 -24.90
N LYS A 45 3.42 -11.75 -24.18
CA LYS A 45 3.68 -11.99 -22.77
C LYS A 45 2.44 -11.68 -21.92
N ARG A 46 1.98 -12.70 -21.24
CA ARG A 46 0.86 -12.62 -20.30
C ARG A 46 1.37 -12.39 -18.88
N HIS A 47 0.73 -11.50 -18.15
CA HIS A 47 1.08 -11.21 -16.76
C HIS A 47 -0.14 -10.72 -15.98
N ARG A 48 -0.03 -10.74 -14.65
CA ARG A 48 -1.02 -10.11 -13.76
C ARG A 48 -0.58 -8.70 -13.43
N LEU A 49 -1.55 -7.82 -13.33
CA LEU A 49 -1.32 -6.44 -12.92
C LEU A 49 -1.35 -6.32 -11.39
N THR A 50 -0.69 -5.29 -10.88
CA THR A 50 -0.69 -4.96 -9.46
C THR A 50 -1.43 -3.64 -9.24
N LEU A 51 -2.37 -3.65 -8.32
CA LEU A 51 -3.07 -2.47 -7.80
C LEU A 51 -2.32 -1.96 -6.58
N SER A 52 -1.82 -0.74 -6.61
CA SER A 52 -1.35 -0.01 -5.43
C SER A 52 -2.44 0.97 -5.00
N ALA A 53 -2.93 0.87 -3.78
CA ALA A 53 -4.10 1.64 -3.34
C ALA A 53 -3.92 2.24 -1.95
N PHE A 54 -4.56 3.39 -1.73
CA PHE A 54 -4.77 4.04 -0.45
C PHE A 54 -6.25 4.06 -0.12
N MET A 55 -6.59 3.72 1.11
CA MET A 55 -7.95 3.73 1.63
C MET A 55 -7.99 4.58 2.89
N ASP A 56 -9.01 5.43 3.01
CA ASP A 56 -9.27 6.14 4.26
C ASP A 56 -9.86 5.19 5.29
N ALA A 57 -9.21 5.12 6.46
CA ALA A 57 -9.57 4.15 7.50
C ALA A 57 -10.96 4.38 8.08
N ARG A 58 -11.41 5.65 8.16
CA ARG A 58 -12.71 6.01 8.72
C ARG A 58 -13.87 5.72 7.77
N SER A 59 -13.74 6.17 6.53
CA SER A 59 -14.83 6.05 5.54
C SER A 59 -14.83 4.72 4.78
N GLY A 60 -13.69 4.01 4.76
CA GLY A 60 -13.51 2.77 3.99
C GLY A 60 -13.47 2.99 2.47
N ILE A 61 -13.36 4.23 1.99
CA ILE A 61 -13.27 4.52 0.55
C ILE A 61 -11.84 4.48 0.05
N TYR A 62 -11.65 4.05 -1.19
CA TYR A 62 -10.38 4.19 -1.90
C TYR A 62 -10.17 5.65 -2.28
N VAL A 63 -9.18 6.30 -1.65
CA VAL A 63 -8.85 7.71 -1.88
C VAL A 63 -7.91 7.90 -3.07
N GLY A 64 -7.06 6.91 -3.37
CA GLY A 64 -6.18 6.94 -4.53
C GLY A 64 -5.68 5.56 -4.90
N TRP A 65 -5.48 5.33 -6.19
CA TRP A 65 -5.00 4.05 -6.68
C TRP A 65 -4.32 4.17 -8.05
N VAL A 66 -3.47 3.20 -8.34
CA VAL A 66 -2.77 3.03 -9.62
C VAL A 66 -2.63 1.54 -9.90
N VAL A 67 -2.77 1.15 -11.16
CA VAL A 67 -2.51 -0.21 -11.64
C VAL A 67 -1.24 -0.19 -12.46
N THR A 68 -0.33 -1.13 -12.20
CA THR A 68 0.96 -1.27 -12.88
C THR A 68 1.30 -2.74 -13.08
N ASP A 69 2.27 -3.01 -13.96
CA ASP A 69 2.76 -4.37 -14.21
C ASP A 69 3.44 -4.99 -12.97
N ASN A 70 4.14 -4.16 -12.20
CA ASN A 70 4.87 -4.59 -11.02
C ASN A 70 4.70 -3.56 -9.89
N PRO A 71 4.69 -4.00 -8.61
CA PRO A 71 4.69 -3.09 -7.48
C PRO A 71 5.99 -2.26 -7.48
N CYS A 72 5.87 -0.95 -7.40
CA CYS A 72 7.00 -0.04 -7.35
C CYS A 72 6.68 1.23 -6.55
N SER A 73 7.74 1.88 -6.07
CA SER A 73 7.61 3.11 -5.30
C SER A 73 6.97 4.26 -6.10
N ASP A 74 7.21 4.32 -7.41
CA ASP A 74 6.63 5.35 -8.27
C ASP A 74 5.11 5.20 -8.39
N ALA A 75 4.61 3.96 -8.49
CA ALA A 75 3.18 3.67 -8.47
C ALA A 75 2.54 4.11 -7.15
N THR A 76 3.21 3.81 -6.02
CA THR A 76 2.77 4.23 -4.69
C THR A 76 2.73 5.75 -4.57
N LEU A 77 3.76 6.44 -5.01
CA LEU A 77 3.82 7.92 -5.01
C LEU A 77 2.76 8.54 -5.91
N LEU A 78 2.49 7.94 -7.07
CA LEU A 78 1.44 8.40 -7.99
C LEU A 78 0.05 8.19 -7.40
N ALA A 79 -0.21 7.05 -6.75
CA ALA A 79 -1.45 6.78 -6.05
C ALA A 79 -1.66 7.78 -4.89
N LEU A 80 -0.61 8.03 -4.10
CA LEU A 80 -0.62 9.03 -3.03
C LEU A 80 -0.90 10.44 -3.56
N ARG A 81 -0.23 10.84 -4.65
CA ARG A 81 -0.46 12.14 -5.28
C ARG A 81 -1.91 12.32 -5.73
N LYS A 82 -2.50 11.30 -6.40
CA LYS A 82 -3.91 11.32 -6.82
C LYS A 82 -4.85 11.48 -5.62
N ALA A 83 -4.57 10.74 -4.54
CA ALA A 83 -5.35 10.80 -3.31
C ALA A 83 -5.31 12.20 -2.68
N ILE A 84 -4.12 12.77 -2.51
CA ILE A 84 -3.92 14.10 -1.90
C ILE A 84 -4.60 15.20 -2.72
N LEU A 85 -4.48 15.17 -4.04
CA LEU A 85 -5.09 16.17 -4.91
C LEU A 85 -6.62 16.17 -4.83
N ARG A 86 -7.23 15.03 -4.51
CA ARG A 86 -8.69 14.89 -4.47
C ARG A 86 -9.27 15.05 -3.07
N TYR A 87 -8.58 14.56 -2.05
CA TYR A 87 -9.13 14.43 -0.69
C TYR A 87 -8.35 15.20 0.37
N GLY A 88 -7.23 15.86 0.00
CA GLY A 88 -6.36 16.56 0.92
C GLY A 88 -5.27 15.66 1.52
N ILE A 89 -4.47 16.24 2.40
CA ILE A 89 -3.32 15.58 3.03
C ILE A 89 -3.79 14.83 4.28
N PRO A 90 -3.52 13.51 4.42
CA PRO A 90 -3.84 12.77 5.63
C PRO A 90 -2.86 13.13 6.76
N LYS A 91 -3.27 12.93 8.00
CA LYS A 91 -2.35 13.07 9.15
C LYS A 91 -1.37 11.92 9.23
N ASN A 92 -1.85 10.70 8.97
CA ASN A 92 -1.07 9.47 9.12
C ASN A 92 -1.28 8.55 7.92
N ILE A 93 -0.24 7.78 7.59
CA ILE A 93 -0.32 6.66 6.65
C ILE A 93 0.16 5.40 7.35
N TYR A 94 -0.65 4.34 7.26
CA TYR A 94 -0.33 3.00 7.74
C TYR A 94 0.02 2.11 6.55
N VAL A 95 1.23 1.57 6.56
CA VAL A 95 1.77 0.74 5.48
C VAL A 95 2.20 -0.62 6.02
N ASP A 96 2.33 -1.61 5.14
CA ASP A 96 3.06 -2.82 5.47
C ASP A 96 4.59 -2.59 5.39
N ASN A 97 5.36 -3.68 5.57
CA ASN A 97 6.81 -3.64 5.43
C ASN A 97 7.27 -3.94 3.98
N GLY A 98 6.44 -3.70 2.99
CA GLY A 98 6.76 -3.86 1.58
C GLY A 98 7.89 -2.92 1.14
N ARG A 99 8.72 -3.38 0.19
CA ARG A 99 9.88 -2.60 -0.29
C ARG A 99 9.47 -1.28 -0.95
N GLU A 100 8.30 -1.24 -1.57
CA GLU A 100 7.69 -0.08 -2.20
C GLU A 100 7.38 1.05 -1.23
N TYR A 101 7.11 0.73 0.05
CA TYR A 101 6.84 1.70 1.12
C TYR A 101 8.09 2.05 1.93
N LEU A 102 9.04 1.11 2.05
CA LEU A 102 10.27 1.30 2.82
C LEU A 102 11.38 2.00 1.99
N ASN A 103 11.00 2.77 1.00
CA ASN A 103 11.91 3.61 0.22
C ASN A 103 12.21 4.91 0.99
N THR A 104 13.48 5.33 0.94
CA THR A 104 13.95 6.58 1.53
C THR A 104 13.25 7.81 0.97
N ASP A 105 12.84 7.79 -0.30
CA ASP A 105 12.16 8.91 -0.96
C ASP A 105 10.74 9.13 -0.43
N ILE A 106 10.06 8.05 -0.04
CA ILE A 106 8.72 8.11 0.56
C ILE A 106 8.82 8.54 2.03
N GLY A 107 9.67 7.93 2.81
CA GLY A 107 9.81 8.20 4.24
C GLY A 107 10.17 6.95 5.05
N GLY A 108 10.30 5.81 4.40
CA GLY A 108 10.76 4.57 5.02
C GLY A 108 12.26 4.63 5.38
N LEU A 109 12.67 3.80 6.34
CA LEU A 109 14.06 3.72 6.77
C LEU A 109 15.01 3.11 5.73
N GLY A 110 14.48 2.65 4.58
CA GLY A 110 15.23 1.95 3.53
C GLY A 110 15.86 0.66 4.03
N HIS A 111 15.68 -0.44 3.31
CA HIS A 111 16.29 -1.73 3.70
C HIS A 111 17.81 -1.77 3.55
N ARG A 112 18.42 -0.79 2.90
CA ARG A 112 19.86 -0.67 2.69
C ARG A 112 20.28 0.79 2.69
N THR A 113 20.53 1.34 3.84
CA THR A 113 21.40 2.51 3.95
C THR A 113 22.78 2.09 3.48
N LYS A 114 23.12 2.32 2.20
CA LYS A 114 24.52 2.28 1.76
C LYS A 114 25.27 3.26 2.65
N LYS A 115 26.35 2.80 3.31
CA LYS A 115 27.26 3.70 4.04
C LYS A 115 27.67 4.81 3.07
N ARG A 116 27.27 6.04 3.37
CA ARG A 116 27.62 7.20 2.54
C ARG A 116 29.09 7.57 2.75
N THR A 117 29.76 7.87 1.68
CA THR A 117 31.08 8.52 1.74
C THR A 117 30.89 9.99 2.10
N LYS A 118 31.89 10.60 2.75
CA LYS A 118 31.82 12.00 3.26
C LYS A 118 31.50 13.05 2.18
N ASP A 119 31.75 12.74 0.91
CA ASP A 119 31.60 13.64 -0.23
C ASP A 119 30.23 13.62 -0.91
N GLN A 120 29.25 12.85 -0.39
CA GLN A 120 27.92 12.77 -1.00
C GLN A 120 27.01 13.89 -0.47
N SER A 121 26.36 14.62 -1.39
CA SER A 121 25.35 15.62 -1.06
C SER A 121 24.25 15.06 -0.15
N PRO A 122 23.69 15.86 0.78
CA PRO A 122 22.60 15.41 1.63
C PRO A 122 21.42 14.90 0.80
N LEU A 123 20.82 13.78 1.22
CA LEU A 123 19.61 13.28 0.59
C LEU A 123 18.46 14.30 0.77
N PRO A 124 17.62 14.47 -0.25
CA PRO A 124 16.43 15.31 -0.08
C PRO A 124 15.54 14.76 1.03
N THR A 125 14.85 15.65 1.73
CA THR A 125 13.88 15.27 2.76
C THR A 125 12.80 14.39 2.15
N PRO A 126 12.45 13.24 2.77
CA PRO A 126 11.42 12.33 2.28
C PRO A 126 10.07 13.03 2.06
N ILE A 127 9.32 12.60 1.08
CA ILE A 127 8.05 13.24 0.67
C ILE A 127 7.06 13.32 1.83
N LEU A 128 6.87 12.23 2.59
CA LEU A 128 5.92 12.23 3.70
C LEU A 128 6.31 13.25 4.77
N ALA A 129 7.60 13.36 5.10
CA ALA A 129 8.08 14.36 6.06
C ALA A 129 7.87 15.80 5.56
N ARG A 130 8.06 16.05 4.25
CA ARG A 130 7.79 17.36 3.63
C ARG A 130 6.32 17.76 3.69
N LEU A 131 5.41 16.77 3.63
CA LEU A 131 3.97 16.97 3.69
C LEU A 131 3.43 16.94 5.13
N GLY A 132 4.28 16.72 6.13
CA GLY A 132 3.86 16.59 7.52
C GLY A 132 3.06 15.32 7.83
N ILE A 133 3.18 14.29 6.98
CA ILE A 133 2.48 13.02 7.13
C ILE A 133 3.30 12.09 8.01
N GLN A 134 2.70 11.54 9.05
CA GLN A 134 3.32 10.51 9.88
C GLN A 134 3.14 9.13 9.22
N MET A 135 4.21 8.33 9.19
CA MET A 135 4.16 6.97 8.67
C MET A 135 4.27 5.96 9.80
N THR A 136 3.33 5.02 9.84
CA THR A 136 3.31 3.91 10.79
C THR A 136 3.38 2.60 10.01
N ASN A 137 4.34 1.76 10.36
CA ASN A 137 4.49 0.45 9.73
C ASN A 137 3.69 -0.61 10.50
N ALA A 138 3.15 -1.58 9.78
CA ALA A 138 2.53 -2.75 10.38
C ALA A 138 3.55 -3.54 11.22
N LEU A 139 3.12 -4.00 12.38
CA LEU A 139 3.92 -4.95 13.14
C LEU A 139 4.09 -6.23 12.33
N PRO A 140 5.29 -6.79 12.25
CA PRO A 140 5.54 -8.04 11.55
C PRO A 140 4.57 -9.13 12.05
N ARG A 141 3.96 -9.88 11.12
CA ARG A 141 3.01 -10.98 11.37
C ARG A 141 1.62 -10.56 11.89
N ASN A 142 1.26 -9.27 11.86
CA ASN A 142 -0.07 -8.79 12.26
C ASN A 142 -0.82 -8.17 11.06
N GLY A 143 -0.81 -8.85 9.92
CA GLY A 143 -1.49 -8.43 8.69
C GLY A 143 -3.03 -8.46 8.77
N GLN A 144 -3.58 -9.24 9.72
CA GLN A 144 -5.02 -9.46 9.83
C GLN A 144 -5.84 -8.23 10.26
N ALA A 145 -5.16 -7.15 10.66
CA ALA A 145 -5.81 -5.93 11.15
C ALA A 145 -6.08 -4.88 10.05
N LYS A 146 -5.78 -5.16 8.77
CA LYS A 146 -5.96 -4.19 7.69
C LYS A 146 -7.34 -4.32 7.04
N ILE A 147 -8.14 -3.27 7.15
CA ILE A 147 -9.45 -3.20 6.46
C ILE A 147 -9.30 -3.19 4.93
N ILE A 148 -8.22 -2.65 4.39
CA ILE A 148 -7.96 -2.60 2.95
C ILE A 148 -7.86 -4.01 2.35
N GLU A 149 -7.29 -4.98 3.06
CA GLU A 149 -7.23 -6.38 2.62
C GLU A 149 -8.63 -7.01 2.47
N ARG A 150 -9.56 -6.62 3.36
CA ARG A 150 -10.97 -7.04 3.25
C ARG A 150 -11.64 -6.41 2.04
N ALA A 151 -11.37 -5.14 1.76
CA ALA A 151 -11.93 -4.44 0.63
C ALA A 151 -11.41 -4.97 -0.73
N PHE A 152 -10.21 -5.54 -0.78
CA PHE A 152 -9.71 -6.23 -1.98
C PHE A 152 -10.54 -7.48 -2.35
N LYS A 153 -11.32 -8.07 -1.43
CA LYS A 153 -12.25 -9.16 -1.76
C LYS A 153 -13.33 -8.70 -2.75
N ASP A 154 -13.76 -7.46 -2.67
CA ASP A 154 -14.72 -6.89 -3.63
C ASP A 154 -14.06 -6.76 -5.01
N PHE A 155 -12.77 -6.43 -5.05
CA PHE A 155 -11.99 -6.41 -6.29
C PHE A 155 -11.84 -7.81 -6.90
N THR A 156 -11.63 -8.83 -6.08
CA THR A 156 -11.60 -10.23 -6.54
C THR A 156 -12.95 -10.64 -7.13
N PHE A 157 -14.06 -10.18 -6.56
CA PHE A 157 -15.38 -10.43 -7.13
C PHE A 157 -15.53 -9.79 -8.52
N LEU A 158 -15.11 -8.54 -8.69
CA LEU A 158 -15.09 -7.87 -9.99
C LEU A 158 -14.19 -8.58 -11.01
N SER A 159 -13.03 -9.07 -10.57
CA SER A 159 -12.11 -9.81 -11.44
C SER A 159 -12.75 -11.06 -12.05
N LYS A 160 -13.68 -11.72 -11.36
CA LYS A 160 -14.42 -12.90 -11.86
C LYS A 160 -15.35 -12.59 -13.03
N LEU A 161 -15.62 -11.33 -13.31
CA LEU A 161 -16.43 -10.91 -14.47
C LEU A 161 -15.63 -10.89 -15.78
N PHE A 162 -14.32 -11.08 -15.73
CA PHE A 162 -13.45 -11.10 -16.90
C PHE A 162 -13.15 -12.54 -17.34
N ASP A 163 -13.15 -12.79 -18.65
CA ASP A 163 -12.87 -14.11 -19.23
C ASP A 163 -11.45 -14.61 -18.93
N THR A 164 -10.54 -13.70 -18.56
CA THR A 164 -9.14 -14.00 -18.22
C THR A 164 -8.89 -14.10 -16.72
N TYR A 165 -9.94 -14.28 -15.92
CA TYR A 165 -9.82 -14.55 -14.48
C TYR A 165 -9.11 -15.89 -14.22
N THR A 166 -8.20 -15.91 -13.22
CA THR A 166 -7.37 -17.09 -12.89
C THR A 166 -7.39 -17.38 -11.39
#